data_2c0513ac9b7eb7986e1498e6575c5671
#
_entry.id   2c0513ac9b7eb7986e1498e6575c5671
#
_cell.length_a   1.000
_cell.length_b   1.000
_cell.length_c   1.000
_cell.angle_alpha   90.00
_cell.angle_beta   90.00
_cell.angle_gamma   90.00
#
_symmetry.space_group_name_H-M   'P 1'
#
loop_
_entity.id
_entity.type
_entity.pdbx_description
1 polymer ?
#
loop_
_entity_poly.entity_id
_entity_poly.type
_entity_poly.pdbx_seq_one_letter_code
_entity_poly.pdbx_strand_id
1 'polypeptide(L)'
;IWLRDKNGGLIRNDETGKRMRPDFVLHLPDETDILLDSKMSLQALTDYHKAETDEAREEAAVRNLESVKNHVKELISKEYQKYVVGRKTLDFVIMFIPNYGAWQLARMKEPAIFNWALEHNVLITTEETLVPFLRLIHGAWLQKAQMDNIEEIVKAAQDMVERVGIFCRCNAELEGKLKVVLKGFEENSRRLVDGNQSIVKAAERAISHGIAAPTGKNALPQVNLIPLPESSIPEE
;
A
#
# COMPACT_ATOMS: atom_id res chain seq x y z
N ILE A 1 -6.69 -24.09 -11.00
CA ILE A 1 -5.36 -23.72 -10.44
C ILE A 1 -4.87 -24.86 -9.58
N TRP A 2 -3.59 -25.28 -9.73
CA TRP A 2 -3.01 -26.34 -8.90
C TRP A 2 -2.44 -25.72 -7.63
N LEU A 3 -2.82 -26.22 -6.45
CA LEU A 3 -2.19 -25.82 -5.20
C LEU A 3 -0.74 -26.33 -5.17
N ARG A 4 0.19 -25.46 -4.77
CA ARG A 4 1.62 -25.76 -4.70
C ARG A 4 2.15 -25.47 -3.29
N ASP A 5 3.10 -26.30 -2.85
CA ASP A 5 3.83 -26.09 -1.61
C ASP A 5 4.88 -24.97 -1.72
N LYS A 6 5.56 -24.67 -0.62
CA LYS A 6 6.63 -23.64 -0.56
C LYS A 6 7.79 -23.87 -1.55
N ASN A 7 7.97 -25.12 -1.99
CA ASN A 7 9.03 -25.53 -2.90
C ASN A 7 8.52 -25.64 -4.35
N GLY A 8 7.25 -25.29 -4.61
CA GLY A 8 6.62 -25.37 -5.93
C GLY A 8 6.08 -26.76 -6.30
N GLY A 9 6.16 -27.72 -5.38
CA GLY A 9 5.60 -29.06 -5.54
C GLY A 9 4.06 -29.05 -5.57
N LEU A 10 3.45 -29.99 -6.30
CA LEU A 10 1.98 -30.11 -6.33
C LEU A 10 1.49 -30.74 -5.04
N ILE A 11 0.57 -30.07 -4.36
CA ILE A 11 -0.04 -30.56 -3.14
C ILE A 11 -1.00 -31.68 -3.48
N ARG A 12 -0.94 -32.75 -2.68
CA ARG A 12 -1.81 -33.92 -2.78
C ARG A 12 -2.57 -34.09 -1.46
N ASN A 13 -3.79 -34.56 -1.55
CA ASN A 13 -4.55 -34.97 -0.37
C ASN A 13 -3.86 -36.18 0.27
N ASP A 14 -3.63 -36.12 1.58
CA ASP A 14 -2.85 -37.16 2.31
C ASP A 14 -3.55 -38.52 2.32
N GLU A 15 -4.89 -38.55 2.31
CA GLU A 15 -5.66 -39.79 2.37
C GLU A 15 -5.88 -40.41 0.99
N THR A 16 -6.10 -39.57 -0.04
CA THR A 16 -6.48 -40.07 -1.36
C THR A 16 -5.33 -40.06 -2.38
N GLY A 17 -4.22 -39.40 -2.06
CA GLY A 17 -3.09 -39.19 -2.97
C GLY A 17 -3.40 -38.32 -4.20
N LYS A 18 -4.65 -37.84 -4.34
CA LYS A 18 -5.08 -37.04 -5.48
C LYS A 18 -4.54 -35.62 -5.38
N ARG A 19 -4.24 -35.03 -6.54
CA ARG A 19 -3.78 -33.64 -6.63
C ARG A 19 -4.90 -32.68 -6.25
N MET A 20 -4.59 -31.69 -5.40
CA MET A 20 -5.53 -30.67 -4.96
C MET A 20 -5.66 -29.59 -6.02
N ARG A 21 -6.87 -29.42 -6.54
CA ARG A 21 -7.17 -28.45 -7.59
C ARG A 21 -8.55 -27.82 -7.36
N PRO A 22 -8.64 -26.70 -6.67
CA PRO A 22 -9.85 -25.88 -6.70
C PRO A 22 -10.02 -25.28 -8.11
N ASP A 23 -11.25 -25.02 -8.52
CA ASP A 23 -11.51 -24.37 -9.81
C ASP A 23 -11.03 -22.91 -9.80
N PHE A 24 -11.26 -22.19 -8.70
CA PHE A 24 -10.85 -20.81 -8.53
C PHE A 24 -10.28 -20.58 -7.14
N VAL A 25 -9.42 -19.57 -7.05
CA VAL A 25 -8.92 -19.00 -5.81
C VAL A 25 -9.18 -17.51 -5.83
N LEU A 26 -9.89 -17.00 -4.85
CA LEU A 26 -10.17 -15.57 -4.68
C LEU A 26 -9.18 -15.00 -3.67
N HIS A 27 -8.34 -14.08 -4.10
CA HIS A 27 -7.37 -13.42 -3.25
C HIS A 27 -8.01 -12.20 -2.58
N LEU A 28 -7.90 -12.11 -1.25
CA LEU A 28 -8.30 -10.95 -0.46
C LEU A 28 -7.09 -10.02 -0.20
N PRO A 29 -7.33 -8.73 0.09
CA PRO A 29 -6.25 -7.76 0.28
C PRO A 29 -5.40 -8.00 1.53
N ASP A 30 -5.90 -8.78 2.50
CA ASP A 30 -5.21 -9.14 3.76
C ASP A 30 -4.37 -10.42 3.67
N GLU A 31 -3.98 -10.81 2.44
CA GLU A 31 -3.26 -12.05 2.14
C GLU A 31 -4.05 -13.33 2.46
N THR A 32 -5.35 -13.23 2.60
CA THR A 32 -6.25 -14.37 2.77
C THR A 32 -6.78 -14.84 1.42
N ASP A 33 -6.92 -16.15 1.26
CA ASP A 33 -7.46 -16.78 0.07
C ASP A 33 -8.78 -17.47 0.38
N ILE A 34 -9.74 -17.37 -0.55
CA ILE A 34 -10.99 -18.12 -0.53
C ILE A 34 -10.98 -19.11 -1.69
N LEU A 35 -11.23 -20.36 -1.40
CA LEU A 35 -11.31 -21.39 -2.42
C LEU A 35 -12.74 -21.53 -2.92
N LEU A 36 -12.89 -21.65 -4.23
CA LEU A 36 -14.19 -21.83 -4.89
C LEU A 36 -14.11 -23.03 -5.83
N ASP A 37 -15.08 -23.91 -5.69
CA ASP A 37 -15.27 -25.09 -6.55
C ASP A 37 -16.66 -25.01 -7.20
N SER A 38 -16.69 -25.22 -8.52
CA SER A 38 -17.91 -25.11 -9.32
C SER A 38 -18.16 -26.43 -10.05
N LYS A 39 -18.90 -27.31 -9.41
CA LYS A 39 -19.10 -28.63 -10.00
C LYS A 39 -20.51 -29.14 -9.69
N MET A 40 -21.38 -29.09 -10.66
CA MET A 40 -22.72 -29.66 -10.51
C MET A 40 -23.19 -30.34 -11.78
N SER A 41 -23.81 -31.51 -11.61
CA SER A 41 -24.54 -32.17 -12.69
C SER A 41 -25.95 -31.57 -12.77
N LEU A 42 -26.30 -31.03 -13.94
CA LEU A 42 -27.65 -30.52 -14.20
C LEU A 42 -28.59 -31.60 -14.76
N GLN A 43 -28.14 -32.87 -14.86
CA GLN A 43 -28.93 -33.95 -15.45
C GLN A 43 -30.23 -34.16 -14.67
N ALA A 44 -30.15 -34.22 -13.35
CA ALA A 44 -31.36 -34.42 -12.51
C ALA A 44 -32.38 -33.27 -12.62
N LEU A 45 -31.90 -32.02 -12.78
CA LEU A 45 -32.80 -30.89 -13.04
C LEU A 45 -33.48 -31.00 -14.41
N THR A 46 -32.70 -31.42 -15.43
CA THR A 46 -33.26 -31.63 -16.77
C THR A 46 -34.30 -32.74 -16.77
N ASP A 47 -34.05 -33.84 -16.05
CA ASP A 47 -34.98 -34.96 -15.90
C ASP A 47 -36.27 -34.50 -15.16
N TYR A 48 -36.11 -33.64 -14.12
CA TYR A 48 -37.24 -33.06 -13.41
C TYR A 48 -38.15 -32.26 -14.34
N HIS A 49 -37.61 -31.46 -15.24
CA HIS A 49 -38.39 -30.66 -16.19
C HIS A 49 -39.00 -31.49 -17.30
N LYS A 50 -38.43 -32.63 -17.65
CA LYS A 50 -38.93 -33.55 -18.68
C LYS A 50 -39.88 -34.61 -18.14
N ALA A 51 -39.99 -34.71 -16.81
CA ALA A 51 -40.84 -35.73 -16.21
C ALA A 51 -42.33 -35.49 -16.52
N GLU A 52 -42.99 -36.51 -17.06
CA GLU A 52 -44.40 -36.50 -17.43
C GLU A 52 -45.31 -36.91 -16.25
N THR A 53 -44.77 -37.65 -15.28
CA THR A 53 -45.50 -38.08 -14.09
C THR A 53 -44.99 -37.44 -12.83
N ASP A 54 -45.82 -37.36 -11.81
CA ASP A 54 -45.43 -36.77 -10.52
C ASP A 54 -44.37 -37.65 -9.80
N GLU A 55 -44.45 -38.97 -9.96
CA GLU A 55 -43.49 -39.93 -9.42
C GLU A 55 -42.08 -39.71 -10.04
N ALA A 56 -42.03 -39.63 -11.37
CA ALA A 56 -40.75 -39.39 -12.07
C ALA A 56 -40.13 -38.01 -11.71
N ARG A 57 -41.01 -37.03 -11.51
CA ARG A 57 -40.59 -35.68 -11.06
C ARG A 57 -40.06 -35.70 -9.65
N GLU A 58 -40.70 -36.43 -8.75
CA GLU A 58 -40.23 -36.60 -7.37
C GLU A 58 -38.89 -37.33 -7.31
N GLU A 59 -38.70 -38.41 -8.04
CA GLU A 59 -37.44 -39.14 -8.14
C GLU A 59 -36.31 -38.24 -8.67
N ALA A 60 -36.58 -37.42 -9.69
CA ALA A 60 -35.58 -36.49 -10.22
C ALA A 60 -35.22 -35.40 -9.20
N ALA A 61 -36.16 -34.93 -8.41
CA ALA A 61 -35.91 -33.95 -7.35
C ALA A 61 -35.04 -34.55 -6.23
N VAL A 62 -35.28 -35.80 -5.84
CA VAL A 62 -34.43 -36.51 -4.87
C VAL A 62 -33.03 -36.69 -5.41
N ARG A 63 -32.86 -37.12 -6.66
CA ARG A 63 -31.53 -37.24 -7.30
C ARG A 63 -30.79 -35.91 -7.35
N ASN A 64 -31.50 -34.80 -7.58
CA ASN A 64 -30.89 -33.46 -7.54
C ASN A 64 -30.35 -33.11 -6.15
N LEU A 65 -31.17 -33.38 -5.10
CA LEU A 65 -30.73 -33.16 -3.72
C LEU A 65 -29.51 -34.02 -3.37
N GLU A 66 -29.51 -35.30 -3.72
CA GLU A 66 -28.40 -36.20 -3.50
C GLU A 66 -27.11 -35.72 -4.21
N SER A 67 -27.24 -35.22 -5.44
CA SER A 67 -26.14 -34.64 -6.19
C SER A 67 -25.52 -33.47 -5.44
N VAL A 68 -26.32 -32.54 -4.90
CA VAL A 68 -25.84 -31.41 -4.10
C VAL A 68 -25.15 -31.92 -2.83
N LYS A 69 -25.80 -32.85 -2.08
CA LYS A 69 -25.20 -33.41 -0.85
C LYS A 69 -23.86 -34.13 -1.11
N ASN A 70 -23.79 -34.90 -2.14
CA ASN A 70 -22.54 -35.63 -2.48
C ASN A 70 -21.42 -34.66 -2.82
N HIS A 71 -21.75 -33.54 -3.46
CA HIS A 71 -20.79 -32.50 -3.77
C HIS A 71 -20.26 -31.82 -2.52
N VAL A 72 -21.17 -31.44 -1.57
CA VAL A 72 -20.75 -30.91 -0.28
C VAL A 72 -19.83 -31.90 0.45
N LYS A 73 -20.20 -33.19 0.50
CA LYS A 73 -19.36 -34.23 1.12
C LYS A 73 -17.97 -34.36 0.43
N GLU A 74 -17.92 -34.27 -0.90
CA GLU A 74 -16.66 -34.27 -1.65
C GLU A 74 -15.76 -33.09 -1.25
N LEU A 75 -16.34 -31.87 -1.09
CA LEU A 75 -15.62 -30.69 -0.67
C LEU A 75 -15.12 -30.77 0.77
N ILE A 76 -15.93 -31.32 1.67
CA ILE A 76 -15.52 -31.60 3.06
C ILE A 76 -14.31 -32.51 3.08
N SER A 77 -14.34 -33.62 2.30
CA SER A 77 -13.25 -34.59 2.27
C SER A 77 -11.96 -34.06 1.65
N LYS A 78 -12.02 -33.01 0.85
CA LYS A 78 -10.84 -32.41 0.22
C LYS A 78 -10.03 -31.59 1.21
N GLU A 79 -10.60 -31.09 2.31
CA GLU A 79 -9.93 -30.31 3.36
C GLU A 79 -8.97 -29.25 2.81
N TYR A 80 -9.37 -28.53 1.78
CA TYR A 80 -8.51 -27.58 1.05
C TYR A 80 -7.78 -26.58 1.97
N GLN A 81 -8.40 -26.20 3.10
CA GLN A 81 -7.86 -25.23 4.06
C GLN A 81 -6.52 -25.66 4.66
N LYS A 82 -6.27 -26.96 4.78
CA LYS A 82 -5.02 -27.52 5.33
C LYS A 82 -3.83 -27.37 4.38
N TYR A 83 -4.09 -27.12 3.10
CA TYR A 83 -3.09 -27.29 2.04
C TYR A 83 -2.69 -25.98 1.35
N VAL A 84 -3.21 -24.82 1.76
CA VAL A 84 -2.75 -23.54 1.22
C VAL A 84 -1.52 -23.09 1.98
N VAL A 85 -0.39 -23.01 1.28
CA VAL A 85 0.89 -22.68 1.87
C VAL A 85 1.27 -21.24 1.53
N GLY A 86 1.62 -20.46 2.57
CA GLY A 86 2.15 -19.10 2.41
C GLY A 86 1.13 -17.97 2.45
N ARG A 87 -0.17 -18.29 2.39
CA ARG A 87 -1.27 -17.34 2.61
C ARG A 87 -2.27 -17.94 3.59
N LYS A 88 -3.02 -17.11 4.28
CA LYS A 88 -4.14 -17.58 5.12
C LYS A 88 -5.29 -18.03 4.22
N THR A 89 -6.06 -19.01 4.67
CA THR A 89 -7.34 -19.36 4.03
C THR A 89 -8.45 -19.14 5.02
N LEU A 90 -9.63 -18.78 4.51
CA LEU A 90 -10.82 -18.82 5.35
C LEU A 90 -11.18 -20.27 5.68
N ASP A 91 -11.84 -20.47 6.80
CA ASP A 91 -12.21 -21.80 7.30
C ASP A 91 -13.33 -22.47 6.49
N PHE A 92 -13.73 -21.87 5.37
CA PHE A 92 -14.77 -22.40 4.51
C PHE A 92 -14.37 -22.39 3.03
N VAL A 93 -15.01 -23.26 2.26
CA VAL A 93 -14.92 -23.35 0.79
C VAL A 93 -16.25 -22.90 0.19
N ILE A 94 -16.18 -22.11 -0.88
CA ILE A 94 -17.38 -21.75 -1.64
C ILE A 94 -17.71 -22.85 -2.64
N MET A 95 -18.91 -23.40 -2.53
CA MET A 95 -19.50 -24.25 -3.54
C MET A 95 -20.42 -23.43 -4.45
N PHE A 96 -20.01 -23.22 -5.69
CA PHE A 96 -20.81 -22.47 -6.65
C PHE A 96 -21.76 -23.37 -7.43
N ILE A 97 -23.05 -23.09 -7.36
CA ILE A 97 -24.09 -23.76 -8.13
C ILE A 97 -24.51 -22.81 -9.26
N PRO A 98 -24.16 -23.09 -10.54
CA PRO A 98 -24.41 -22.18 -11.66
C PRO A 98 -25.87 -22.10 -12.11
N ASN A 99 -26.76 -22.82 -11.46
CA ASN A 99 -28.17 -22.86 -11.80
C ASN A 99 -29.05 -22.72 -10.56
N TYR A 100 -29.73 -21.58 -10.45
CA TYR A 100 -30.61 -21.28 -9.33
C TYR A 100 -31.76 -22.28 -9.18
N GLY A 101 -32.34 -22.79 -10.31
CA GLY A 101 -33.42 -23.78 -10.28
C GLY A 101 -32.99 -25.09 -9.62
N ALA A 102 -31.75 -25.56 -9.88
CA ALA A 102 -31.23 -26.76 -9.23
C ALA A 102 -31.04 -26.56 -7.71
N TRP A 103 -30.57 -25.38 -7.31
CA TRP A 103 -30.42 -25.01 -5.90
C TRP A 103 -31.78 -24.91 -5.21
N GLN A 104 -32.76 -24.26 -5.86
CA GLN A 104 -34.11 -24.11 -5.34
C GLN A 104 -34.80 -25.46 -5.15
N LEU A 105 -34.66 -26.36 -6.14
CA LEU A 105 -35.21 -27.72 -6.07
C LEU A 105 -34.62 -28.50 -4.88
N ALA A 106 -33.33 -28.42 -4.65
CA ALA A 106 -32.68 -29.06 -3.50
C ALA A 106 -33.21 -28.50 -2.17
N ARG A 107 -33.36 -27.18 -2.05
CA ARG A 107 -33.91 -26.52 -0.86
C ARG A 107 -35.38 -26.85 -0.59
N MET A 108 -36.17 -27.03 -1.64
CA MET A 108 -37.57 -27.44 -1.49
C MET A 108 -37.67 -28.84 -0.87
N LYS A 109 -36.77 -29.74 -1.23
CA LYS A 109 -36.70 -31.10 -0.68
C LYS A 109 -36.10 -31.14 0.73
N GLU A 110 -35.10 -30.35 0.98
CA GLU A 110 -34.42 -30.26 2.29
C GLU A 110 -34.10 -28.81 2.64
N PRO A 111 -34.99 -28.11 3.33
CA PRO A 111 -34.77 -26.71 3.71
C PRO A 111 -33.53 -26.46 4.55
N ALA A 112 -33.10 -27.46 5.32
CA ALA A 112 -31.92 -27.37 6.20
C ALA A 112 -30.57 -27.54 5.47
N ILE A 113 -30.57 -27.89 4.17
CA ILE A 113 -29.34 -28.24 3.43
C ILE A 113 -28.29 -27.13 3.44
N PHE A 114 -28.71 -25.85 3.43
CA PHE A 114 -27.82 -24.72 3.49
C PHE A 114 -27.08 -24.68 4.84
N ASN A 115 -27.80 -24.77 5.94
CA ASN A 115 -27.21 -24.75 7.28
C ASN A 115 -26.32 -25.97 7.52
N TRP A 116 -26.75 -27.15 7.06
CA TRP A 116 -25.96 -28.35 7.11
C TRP A 116 -24.62 -28.21 6.37
N ALA A 117 -24.61 -27.64 5.19
CA ALA A 117 -23.36 -27.38 4.44
C ALA A 117 -22.46 -26.37 5.16
N LEU A 118 -23.06 -25.29 5.69
CA LEU A 118 -22.33 -24.25 6.42
C LEU A 118 -21.71 -24.78 7.72
N GLU A 119 -22.39 -25.65 8.48
CA GLU A 119 -21.85 -26.35 9.65
C GLU A 119 -20.62 -27.20 9.31
N HIS A 120 -20.49 -27.62 8.05
CA HIS A 120 -19.33 -28.35 7.55
C HIS A 120 -18.36 -27.46 6.76
N ASN A 121 -18.40 -26.15 6.98
CA ASN A 121 -17.50 -25.19 6.34
C ASN A 121 -17.61 -25.15 4.79
N VAL A 122 -18.79 -25.45 4.25
CA VAL A 122 -19.09 -25.28 2.82
C VAL A 122 -20.19 -24.24 2.65
N LEU A 123 -19.84 -23.10 2.04
CA LEU A 123 -20.77 -22.03 1.74
C LEU A 123 -21.34 -22.22 0.32
N ILE A 124 -22.61 -22.60 0.24
CA ILE A 124 -23.28 -22.74 -1.06
C ILE A 124 -23.69 -21.36 -1.58
N THR A 125 -23.29 -21.05 -2.81
CA THR A 125 -23.62 -19.80 -3.50
C THR A 125 -24.18 -20.06 -4.89
N THR A 126 -25.00 -19.13 -5.36
CA THR A 126 -25.51 -19.05 -6.73
C THR A 126 -24.94 -17.81 -7.41
N GLU A 127 -25.23 -17.61 -8.71
CA GLU A 127 -24.83 -16.39 -9.42
C GLU A 127 -25.34 -15.11 -8.75
N GLU A 128 -26.56 -15.15 -8.19
CA GLU A 128 -27.21 -14.01 -7.52
C GLU A 128 -26.47 -13.59 -6.25
N THR A 129 -25.83 -14.51 -5.53
CA THR A 129 -25.11 -14.25 -4.29
C THR A 129 -23.61 -14.09 -4.52
N LEU A 130 -23.03 -14.82 -5.48
CA LEU A 130 -21.59 -14.74 -5.78
C LEU A 130 -21.18 -13.40 -6.39
N VAL A 131 -21.98 -12.85 -7.32
CA VAL A 131 -21.63 -11.58 -7.99
C VAL A 131 -21.56 -10.40 -7.02
N PRO A 132 -22.55 -10.17 -6.13
CA PRO A 132 -22.43 -9.15 -5.08
C PRO A 132 -21.23 -9.38 -4.16
N PHE A 133 -20.94 -10.61 -3.79
CA PHE A 133 -19.79 -10.97 -2.97
C PHE A 133 -18.45 -10.60 -3.64
N LEU A 134 -18.30 -10.91 -4.94
CA LEU A 134 -17.12 -10.52 -5.71
C LEU A 134 -16.98 -8.99 -5.81
N ARG A 135 -18.07 -8.25 -5.90
CA ARG A 135 -18.05 -6.78 -5.85
C ARG A 135 -17.57 -6.24 -4.51
N LEU A 136 -17.94 -6.88 -3.40
CA LEU A 136 -17.43 -6.50 -2.07
C LEU A 136 -15.91 -6.74 -1.98
N ILE A 137 -15.43 -7.87 -2.48
CA ILE A 137 -13.98 -8.15 -2.55
C ILE A 137 -13.26 -7.10 -3.40
N HIS A 138 -13.81 -6.76 -4.56
CA HIS A 138 -13.25 -5.70 -5.41
C HIS A 138 -13.20 -4.35 -4.68
N GLY A 139 -14.28 -3.99 -3.97
CA GLY A 139 -14.31 -2.78 -3.13
C GLY A 139 -13.23 -2.78 -2.04
N ALA A 140 -13.00 -3.92 -1.38
CA ALA A 140 -11.93 -4.07 -0.39
C ALA A 140 -10.53 -3.87 -1.01
N TRP A 141 -10.29 -4.35 -2.23
CA TRP A 141 -9.05 -4.09 -2.97
C TRP A 141 -8.83 -2.62 -3.30
N LEU A 142 -9.90 -1.92 -3.74
CA LEU A 142 -9.82 -0.48 -3.98
C LEU A 142 -9.50 0.29 -2.70
N GLN A 143 -10.14 -0.07 -1.59
CA GLN A 143 -9.87 0.54 -0.29
C GLN A 143 -8.43 0.30 0.17
N LYS A 144 -7.91 -0.91 0.03
CA LYS A 144 -6.52 -1.24 0.34
C LYS A 144 -5.55 -0.38 -0.49
N ALA A 145 -5.75 -0.29 -1.79
CA ALA A 145 -4.92 0.53 -2.67
C ALA A 145 -4.94 2.03 -2.28
N GLN A 146 -6.09 2.54 -1.83
CA GLN A 146 -6.19 3.92 -1.32
C GLN A 146 -5.41 4.11 -0.02
N MET A 147 -5.48 3.14 0.90
CA MET A 147 -4.73 3.19 2.16
C MET A 147 -3.22 3.16 1.91
N ASP A 148 -2.74 2.28 1.03
CA ASP A 148 -1.33 2.19 0.67
C ASP A 148 -0.82 3.51 0.07
N ASN A 149 -1.60 4.16 -0.82
CA ASN A 149 -1.28 5.48 -1.35
C ASN A 149 -1.21 6.56 -0.26
N ILE A 150 -2.12 6.53 0.73
CA ILE A 150 -2.10 7.49 1.85
C ILE A 150 -0.84 7.30 2.69
N GLU A 151 -0.44 6.07 2.98
CA GLU A 151 0.80 5.79 3.72
C GLU A 151 2.04 6.31 2.98
N GLU A 152 2.12 6.14 1.66
CA GLU A 152 3.21 6.69 0.85
C GLU A 152 3.24 8.22 0.86
N ILE A 153 2.07 8.88 0.77
CA ILE A 153 1.95 10.35 0.85
C ILE A 153 2.41 10.84 2.22
N VAL A 154 1.97 10.22 3.30
CA VAL A 154 2.37 10.59 4.68
C VAL A 154 3.88 10.46 4.85
N LYS A 155 4.47 9.39 4.37
CA LYS A 155 5.93 9.17 4.42
C LYS A 155 6.68 10.24 3.62
N ALA A 156 6.23 10.53 2.40
CA ALA A 156 6.84 11.60 1.59
C ALA A 156 6.71 12.99 2.25
N ALA A 157 5.58 13.27 2.91
CA ALA A 157 5.39 14.51 3.66
C ALA A 157 6.33 14.59 4.88
N GLN A 158 6.54 13.51 5.61
CA GLN A 158 7.48 13.44 6.72
C GLN A 158 8.92 13.69 6.25
N ASP A 159 9.36 13.06 5.17
CA ASP A 159 10.67 13.27 4.56
C ASP A 159 10.86 14.73 4.13
N MET A 160 9.81 15.36 3.59
CA MET A 160 9.83 16.77 3.21
C MET A 160 10.02 17.69 4.43
N VAL A 161 9.27 17.46 5.52
CA VAL A 161 9.39 18.23 6.76
C VAL A 161 10.79 18.12 7.35
N GLU A 162 11.36 16.93 7.35
CA GLU A 162 12.74 16.72 7.81
C GLU A 162 13.76 17.52 6.98
N ARG A 163 13.65 17.46 5.64
CA ARG A 163 14.52 18.23 4.73
C ARG A 163 14.39 19.74 4.93
N VAL A 164 13.18 20.23 5.14
CA VAL A 164 12.96 21.65 5.48
C VAL A 164 13.63 22.01 6.80
N GLY A 165 13.51 21.16 7.81
CA GLY A 165 14.18 21.36 9.10
C GLY A 165 15.72 21.41 8.97
N ILE A 166 16.31 20.52 8.14
CA ILE A 166 17.76 20.56 7.85
C ILE A 166 18.14 21.86 7.16
N PHE A 167 17.36 22.25 6.12
CA PHE A 167 17.62 23.49 5.38
C PHE A 167 17.58 24.73 6.30
N CYS A 168 16.57 24.82 7.17
CA CYS A 168 16.45 25.95 8.12
C CYS A 168 17.66 26.01 9.06
N ARG A 169 18.13 24.87 9.58
CA ARG A 169 19.34 24.84 10.44
C ARG A 169 20.59 25.30 9.68
N CYS A 170 20.81 24.77 8.48
CA CYS A 170 21.95 25.19 7.65
C CYS A 170 21.90 26.68 7.32
N ASN A 171 20.70 27.23 7.04
CA ASN A 171 20.53 28.64 6.75
C ASN A 171 20.84 29.53 7.97
N ALA A 172 20.41 29.12 9.16
CA ALA A 172 20.71 29.83 10.41
C ALA A 172 22.23 29.80 10.73
N GLU A 173 22.91 28.68 10.49
CA GLU A 173 24.38 28.61 10.63
C GLU A 173 25.12 29.53 9.64
N LEU A 174 24.62 29.58 8.39
CA LEU A 174 25.19 30.45 7.37
C LEU A 174 25.01 31.93 7.74
N GLU A 175 23.83 32.30 8.22
CA GLU A 175 23.56 33.66 8.73
C GLU A 175 24.48 34.04 9.88
N GLY A 176 24.70 33.13 10.84
CA GLY A 176 25.68 33.34 11.92
C GLY A 176 27.12 33.59 11.42
N LYS A 177 27.58 32.80 10.45
CA LYS A 177 28.90 32.97 9.83
C LYS A 177 29.00 34.29 9.07
N LEU A 178 27.97 34.69 8.36
CA LEU A 178 27.92 35.97 7.66
C LEU A 178 28.01 37.17 8.63
N LYS A 179 27.29 37.14 9.76
CA LYS A 179 27.40 38.17 10.80
C LYS A 179 28.83 38.30 11.35
N VAL A 180 29.51 37.17 11.56
CA VAL A 180 30.92 37.18 12.02
C VAL A 180 31.84 37.80 10.96
N VAL A 181 31.68 37.46 9.69
CA VAL A 181 32.46 38.02 8.58
C VAL A 181 32.23 39.53 8.46
N LEU A 182 30.98 39.98 8.52
CA LEU A 182 30.60 41.40 8.47
C LEU A 182 31.25 42.18 9.61
N LYS A 183 31.18 41.66 10.83
CA LYS A 183 31.82 42.28 12.00
C LYS A 183 33.33 42.39 11.81
N GLY A 184 34.00 41.34 11.34
CA GLY A 184 35.43 41.34 11.03
C GLY A 184 35.80 42.38 9.95
N PHE A 185 34.92 42.55 8.97
CA PHE A 185 35.10 43.55 7.92
C PHE A 185 34.95 44.97 8.46
N GLU A 186 33.98 45.24 9.30
CA GLU A 186 33.85 46.52 10.00
C GLU A 186 35.06 46.88 10.86
N GLU A 187 35.54 45.92 11.65
CA GLU A 187 36.73 46.13 12.48
C GLU A 187 37.98 46.41 11.61
N ASN A 188 38.16 45.76 10.51
CA ASN A 188 39.24 46.00 9.56
C ASN A 188 39.12 47.39 8.91
N SER A 189 37.90 47.78 8.50
CA SER A 189 37.67 49.10 7.95
C SER A 189 37.98 50.23 8.95
N ARG A 190 37.60 50.06 10.23
CA ARG A 190 37.97 51.01 11.28
C ARG A 190 39.46 51.16 11.48
N ARG A 191 40.21 50.02 11.44
CA ARG A 191 41.68 50.04 11.53
C ARG A 191 42.33 50.68 10.32
N LEU A 192 41.73 50.59 9.16
CA LEU A 192 42.26 51.17 7.95
C LEU A 192 42.05 52.69 7.91
N VAL A 193 40.85 53.19 8.26
CA VAL A 193 40.44 54.57 7.99
C VAL A 193 40.19 55.41 9.26
N ASP A 194 39.49 54.90 10.30
CA ASP A 194 38.83 55.72 11.30
C ASP A 194 39.44 55.67 12.72
N GLY A 195 40.35 54.86 13.05
CA GLY A 195 40.91 54.75 14.43
C GLY A 195 42.14 55.57 14.68
N ASN A 196 42.51 55.75 15.98
CA ASN A 196 43.81 56.32 16.38
C ASN A 196 44.98 55.47 15.87
N GLN A 197 44.72 54.23 15.49
CA GLN A 197 45.66 53.31 14.87
C GLN A 197 45.41 53.14 13.34
N SER A 198 44.72 54.10 12.75
CA SER A 198 44.43 54.04 11.29
C SER A 198 45.73 54.07 10.51
N ILE A 199 45.89 53.04 9.64
CA ILE A 199 47.06 52.89 8.76
C ILE A 199 47.13 54.07 7.78
N VAL A 200 45.96 54.51 7.26
CA VAL A 200 45.90 55.67 6.34
C VAL A 200 46.32 56.94 7.04
N LYS A 201 45.80 57.24 8.22
CA LYS A 201 46.20 58.43 9.01
C LYS A 201 47.65 58.38 9.46
N ALA A 202 48.21 57.21 9.73
CA ALA A 202 49.64 57.02 10.02
C ALA A 202 50.55 57.33 8.79
N ALA A 203 50.10 56.88 7.62
CA ALA A 203 50.77 57.16 6.33
C ALA A 203 50.69 58.65 6.00
N GLU A 204 49.52 59.28 6.14
CA GLU A 204 49.37 60.74 5.95
C GLU A 204 50.26 61.58 6.90
N ARG A 205 50.35 61.19 8.18
CA ARG A 205 51.26 61.83 9.15
C ARG A 205 52.77 61.65 8.74
N ALA A 206 53.10 60.50 8.28
CA ALA A 206 54.45 60.25 7.80
C ALA A 206 54.81 61.13 6.59
N ILE A 207 53.90 61.28 5.65
CA ILE A 207 54.06 62.18 4.47
C ILE A 207 54.16 63.65 4.93
N SER A 208 53.31 64.08 5.87
CA SER A 208 53.42 65.47 6.42
C SER A 208 54.70 65.76 7.11
N HIS A 209 55.47 64.78 7.59
CA HIS A 209 56.74 64.88 8.18
C HIS A 209 57.92 64.72 7.17
N GLY A 210 57.61 64.73 5.87
CA GLY A 210 58.61 64.79 4.80
C GLY A 210 58.96 63.45 4.10
N ILE A 211 58.22 62.40 4.39
CA ILE A 211 58.35 61.17 3.62
C ILE A 211 57.72 61.38 2.28
N ALA A 212 58.38 61.02 1.20
CA ALA A 212 57.86 61.13 -0.18
C ALA A 212 56.60 60.26 -0.36
N ALA A 213 55.52 60.88 -0.81
CA ALA A 213 54.31 60.17 -1.10
C ALA A 213 54.49 59.15 -2.26
N PRO A 214 54.07 57.89 -2.11
CA PRO A 214 54.17 56.91 -3.17
C PRO A 214 53.35 57.34 -4.37
N THR A 215 53.90 57.19 -5.59
CA THR A 215 53.23 57.57 -6.84
C THR A 215 52.91 56.38 -7.74
N GLY A 216 51.99 56.53 -8.67
CA GLY A 216 51.68 55.51 -9.64
C GLY A 216 50.87 54.32 -9.00
N LYS A 217 51.27 53.12 -9.31
CA LYS A 217 50.58 51.90 -8.85
C LYS A 217 50.63 51.71 -7.34
N ASN A 218 51.55 52.38 -6.63
CA ASN A 218 51.75 52.33 -5.18
C ASN A 218 51.14 53.52 -4.46
N ALA A 219 50.44 54.43 -5.14
CA ALA A 219 49.73 55.54 -4.50
C ALA A 219 48.75 55.01 -3.46
N LEU A 220 48.61 55.76 -2.35
CA LEU A 220 47.65 55.38 -1.33
C LEU A 220 46.26 55.29 -1.94
N PRO A 221 45.54 54.19 -1.79
CA PRO A 221 44.20 54.05 -2.31
C PRO A 221 43.30 55.09 -1.68
N GLN A 222 42.50 55.78 -2.52
CA GLN A 222 41.34 56.48 -2.02
C GLN A 222 40.32 55.42 -1.58
N VAL A 223 40.21 55.20 -0.27
CA VAL A 223 39.30 54.21 0.30
C VAL A 223 37.93 54.85 0.33
N ASN A 224 37.14 54.68 -0.72
CA ASN A 224 35.70 54.89 -0.67
C ASN A 224 35.13 53.71 0.10
N LEU A 225 34.75 53.91 1.36
CA LEU A 225 33.97 52.98 2.13
C LEU A 225 32.65 52.75 1.35
N ILE A 226 32.46 51.55 0.82
CA ILE A 226 31.16 51.13 0.30
C ILE A 226 30.23 51.11 1.52
N PRO A 227 29.21 51.93 1.58
CA PRO A 227 28.24 51.85 2.68
C PRO A 227 27.65 50.44 2.65
N LEU A 228 27.78 49.72 3.76
CA LEU A 228 27.09 48.47 3.96
C LEU A 228 25.59 48.74 3.85
N PRO A 229 24.84 47.88 3.16
CA PRO A 229 23.37 48.05 3.14
C PRO A 229 22.90 48.05 4.57
N GLU A 230 22.17 49.10 4.95
CA GLU A 230 21.47 49.18 6.23
C GLU A 230 20.67 47.89 6.43
N SER A 231 20.92 47.20 7.55
CA SER A 231 20.21 45.99 7.91
C SER A 231 18.74 46.28 8.06
N SER A 232 17.99 46.09 6.98
CA SER A 232 16.50 46.04 7.04
C SER A 232 16.07 44.66 7.54
N ILE A 233 16.52 44.29 8.74
CA ILE A 233 15.92 43.20 9.48
C ILE A 233 14.98 43.85 10.46
N PRO A 234 13.63 43.65 10.36
CA PRO A 234 12.72 44.07 11.39
C PRO A 234 13.09 43.34 12.68
N GLU A 235 13.30 44.10 13.77
CA GLU A 235 13.30 43.55 15.12
C GLU A 235 11.90 43.01 15.40
N GLU A 236 11.71 41.68 15.49
CA GLU A 236 10.60 41.02 16.18
C GLU A 236 11.08 40.39 17.47
#